data_4d3b82c8b0157f46c2c96ec2a804e88f
#
_entry.id   4d3b82c8b0157f46c2c96ec2a804e88f
#
_cell.length_a   1.000
_cell.length_b   1.000
_cell.length_c   1.000
_cell.angle_alpha   90.00
_cell.angle_beta   90.00
_cell.angle_gamma   90.00
#
_symmetry.space_group_name_H-M   'P 1'
#
loop_
_entity.id
_entity.type
_entity.pdbx_description
1 polymer ?
#
loop_
_entity_poly.entity_id
_entity_poly.type
_entity_poly.pdbx_seq_one_letter_code
_entity_poly.pdbx_strand_id
1 'polypeptide(L)'
;MQRLIMWIVAIGFVSIAVYSIYDIGVNPLTLYFERDDIGNLLGRMWPPTIDEFGPIWSSVLDTFFMAFVGTTIAVIVAIPLGFLAASNIVRFSPIRWLARGIIVFTRAIPDLVFALIFVRVYSIGVLPGVLAIGLHAVGMLGKLFADSIEQIDRMPREGVMATGASRSQELAAGVFPQIIPSFIAAALYRLDINFRSATLLGLVGAGGIGLQIRAYQGALRYPELLGTTLLIIVLIVVVELVSTNVRSTILGHNRTNVSLLTRLRGGPTVADFVPSTSRAVFDPSRASITPPWTRERITMYVFGLASLVMLYLSFTLTDMSALDLVTGLPEIPKVLWKLVPRSMDWWQGMFFDDLVETVLMGFAASFLALVVAIPTGFLAARNVAPARWIYALARLFILGVRALPDLVVAVIFVAALGLGPKPGVLALAIGLYGFATKLFADAIEEVGNGPRDGIRATGSSRIQESFSGVLPQVMPAIVSNSLYLLDVSIRSSTVLGIVGGGGIGFALLQGAKLLKWEMLGGLLIIIFLIVYSIELLAGWVRKRII
;
A
#
# COMPACT_ATOMS: atom_id res chain seq x y z
N MET A 1 9.75 -24.46 21.68
CA MET A 1 8.43 -23.81 21.64
C MET A 1 8.25 -22.95 20.40
N GLN A 2 9.14 -22.00 20.06
CA GLN A 2 9.02 -21.14 18.86
C GLN A 2 8.87 -21.93 17.55
N ARG A 3 9.71 -22.94 17.31
CA ARG A 3 9.62 -23.80 16.10
C ARG A 3 8.27 -24.54 16.02
N LEU A 4 7.74 -25.01 17.14
CA LEU A 4 6.44 -25.69 17.15
C LEU A 4 5.30 -24.74 16.80
N ILE A 5 5.28 -23.52 17.35
CA ILE A 5 4.29 -22.49 17.03
C ILE A 5 4.37 -22.14 15.53
N MET A 6 5.57 -21.97 15.00
CA MET A 6 5.78 -21.69 13.58
C MET A 6 5.20 -22.79 12.68
N TRP A 7 5.44 -24.07 13.02
CA TRP A 7 4.86 -25.18 12.25
C TRP A 7 3.35 -25.27 12.35
N ILE A 8 2.77 -25.07 13.56
CA ILE A 8 1.32 -25.05 13.76
C ILE A 8 0.68 -23.94 12.91
N VAL A 9 1.25 -22.73 12.94
CA VAL A 9 0.75 -21.59 12.15
C VAL A 9 0.89 -21.86 10.65
N ALA A 10 2.02 -22.39 10.20
CA ALA A 10 2.24 -22.71 8.80
C ALA A 10 1.30 -23.81 8.30
N ILE A 11 1.13 -24.89 9.06
CA ILE A 11 0.22 -25.99 8.71
C ILE A 11 -1.22 -25.47 8.72
N GLY A 12 -1.63 -24.71 9.74
CA GLY A 12 -2.97 -24.12 9.81
C GLY A 12 -3.26 -23.19 8.63
N PHE A 13 -2.31 -22.31 8.28
CA PHE A 13 -2.43 -21.44 7.12
C PHE A 13 -2.58 -22.24 5.82
N VAL A 14 -1.72 -23.22 5.58
CA VAL A 14 -1.76 -24.06 4.36
C VAL A 14 -3.06 -24.86 4.31
N SER A 15 -3.51 -25.44 5.44
CA SER A 15 -4.76 -26.22 5.48
C SER A 15 -5.98 -25.37 5.15
N ILE A 16 -6.08 -24.17 5.74
CA ILE A 16 -7.17 -23.24 5.45
C ILE A 16 -7.10 -22.78 3.98
N ALA A 17 -5.91 -22.47 3.47
CA ALA A 17 -5.73 -22.01 2.11
C ALA A 17 -6.09 -23.09 1.08
N VAL A 18 -5.70 -24.35 1.31
CA VAL A 18 -6.06 -25.48 0.43
C VAL A 18 -7.58 -25.72 0.46
N TYR A 19 -8.19 -25.69 1.67
CA TYR A 19 -9.65 -25.74 1.79
C TYR A 19 -10.31 -24.60 1.03
N SER A 20 -9.82 -23.36 1.17
CA SER A 20 -10.34 -22.18 0.47
C SER A 20 -10.27 -22.31 -1.05
N ILE A 21 -9.16 -22.81 -1.57
CA ILE A 21 -8.97 -23.06 -3.02
C ILE A 21 -9.98 -24.08 -3.52
N TYR A 22 -10.23 -25.14 -2.74
CA TYR A 22 -11.21 -26.18 -3.07
C TYR A 22 -12.64 -25.64 -3.02
N ASP A 23 -13.01 -24.95 -1.95
CA ASP A 23 -14.36 -24.41 -1.70
C ASP A 23 -14.75 -23.35 -2.76
N ILE A 24 -13.85 -22.41 -3.05
CA ILE A 24 -14.05 -21.38 -4.08
C ILE A 24 -13.99 -21.99 -5.50
N GLY A 25 -13.45 -23.19 -5.64
CA GLY A 25 -13.28 -23.86 -6.92
C GLY A 25 -12.17 -23.24 -7.80
N VAL A 26 -11.18 -22.59 -7.19
CA VAL A 26 -9.98 -22.11 -7.89
C VAL A 26 -8.97 -23.26 -7.99
N ASN A 27 -9.07 -24.02 -9.08
CA ASN A 27 -8.04 -24.97 -9.41
C ASN A 27 -6.86 -24.25 -10.09
N PRO A 28 -5.57 -24.56 -9.80
CA PRO A 28 -4.44 -24.08 -10.59
C PRO A 28 -4.59 -24.32 -12.11
N LEU A 29 -5.37 -25.32 -12.47
CA LEU A 29 -5.74 -25.62 -13.86
C LEU A 29 -6.89 -24.75 -14.39
N THR A 30 -7.58 -23.94 -13.57
CA THR A 30 -8.68 -23.08 -14.01
C THR A 30 -8.22 -22.13 -15.11
N LEU A 31 -7.04 -21.51 -14.98
CA LEU A 31 -6.47 -20.65 -16.02
C LEU A 31 -6.19 -21.41 -17.33
N TYR A 32 -5.89 -22.70 -17.23
CA TYR A 32 -5.69 -23.55 -18.42
C TYR A 32 -7.01 -23.95 -19.07
N PHE A 33 -8.02 -24.32 -18.30
CA PHE A 33 -9.33 -24.72 -18.83
C PHE A 33 -10.14 -23.52 -19.35
N GLU A 34 -10.01 -22.37 -18.71
CA GLU A 34 -10.72 -21.14 -19.08
C GLU A 34 -9.84 -20.20 -19.96
N ARG A 35 -8.71 -20.72 -20.49
CA ARG A 35 -7.79 -19.96 -21.35
C ARG A 35 -8.46 -19.43 -22.61
N ASP A 36 -9.43 -20.16 -23.15
CA ASP A 36 -10.11 -19.80 -24.38
C ASP A 36 -11.07 -18.61 -24.14
N ASP A 37 -11.73 -18.55 -22.99
CA ASP A 37 -12.58 -17.41 -22.58
C ASP A 37 -11.74 -16.17 -22.30
N ILE A 38 -10.62 -16.34 -21.57
CA ILE A 38 -9.65 -15.26 -21.33
C ILE A 38 -9.05 -14.80 -22.66
N GLY A 39 -8.64 -15.74 -23.53
CA GLY A 39 -8.07 -15.45 -24.85
C GLY A 39 -9.05 -14.72 -25.76
N ASN A 40 -10.32 -15.13 -25.78
CA ASN A 40 -11.40 -14.49 -26.53
C ASN A 40 -11.64 -13.05 -26.04
N LEU A 41 -11.65 -12.84 -24.72
CA LEU A 41 -11.79 -11.49 -24.15
C LEU A 41 -10.59 -10.61 -24.55
N LEU A 42 -9.36 -11.11 -24.36
CA LEU A 42 -8.16 -10.37 -24.74
C LEU A 42 -8.11 -10.06 -26.24
N GLY A 43 -8.58 -11.00 -27.08
CA GLY A 43 -8.76 -10.76 -28.52
C GLY A 43 -9.76 -9.67 -28.85
N ARG A 44 -10.85 -9.57 -28.09
CA ARG A 44 -11.86 -8.50 -28.21
C ARG A 44 -11.36 -7.15 -27.66
N MET A 45 -10.40 -7.15 -26.73
CA MET A 45 -9.76 -5.94 -26.22
C MET A 45 -8.71 -5.37 -27.18
N TRP A 46 -8.20 -6.17 -28.12
CA TRP A 46 -7.14 -5.77 -29.04
C TRP A 46 -7.70 -5.33 -30.40
N PRO A 47 -7.25 -4.23 -31.01
CA PRO A 47 -6.22 -3.29 -30.54
C PRO A 47 -6.76 -2.29 -29.49
N PRO A 48 -5.91 -1.84 -28.52
CA PRO A 48 -6.32 -0.84 -27.57
C PRO A 48 -6.59 0.49 -28.27
N THR A 49 -7.70 1.15 -27.93
CA THR A 49 -8.12 2.42 -28.51
C THR A 49 -8.36 3.48 -27.43
N ILE A 50 -8.18 4.74 -27.78
CA ILE A 50 -8.53 5.91 -26.97
C ILE A 50 -9.34 6.84 -27.87
N ASP A 51 -10.68 6.80 -27.75
CA ASP A 51 -11.55 7.55 -28.66
C ASP A 51 -11.50 9.06 -28.44
N GLU A 52 -11.53 9.49 -27.18
CA GLU A 52 -11.55 10.89 -26.80
C GLU A 52 -10.43 11.19 -25.80
N PHE A 53 -9.33 11.70 -26.30
CA PHE A 53 -8.17 11.98 -25.44
C PHE A 53 -8.45 13.07 -24.40
N GLY A 54 -9.23 14.12 -24.73
CA GLY A 54 -9.54 15.24 -23.85
C GLY A 54 -10.22 14.82 -22.54
N PRO A 55 -11.38 14.17 -22.58
CA PRO A 55 -12.09 13.69 -21.37
C PRO A 55 -11.30 12.65 -20.57
N ILE A 56 -10.53 11.79 -21.24
CA ILE A 56 -9.66 10.83 -20.55
C ILE A 56 -8.54 11.56 -19.83
N TRP A 57 -7.93 12.57 -20.47
CA TRP A 57 -6.85 13.35 -19.87
C TRP A 57 -7.32 14.16 -18.66
N SER A 58 -8.50 14.80 -18.73
CA SER A 58 -9.08 15.47 -17.56
C SER A 58 -9.31 14.49 -16.40
N SER A 59 -9.86 13.31 -16.69
CA SER A 59 -10.05 12.26 -15.66
C SER A 59 -8.74 11.74 -15.07
N VAL A 60 -7.64 11.72 -15.84
CA VAL A 60 -6.29 11.44 -15.37
C VAL A 60 -5.81 12.52 -14.40
N LEU A 61 -5.99 13.80 -14.75
CA LEU A 61 -5.63 14.91 -13.88
C LEU A 61 -6.44 14.88 -12.57
N ASP A 62 -7.74 14.61 -12.66
CA ASP A 62 -8.59 14.44 -11.48
C ASP A 62 -8.06 13.34 -10.55
N THR A 63 -7.66 12.20 -11.11
CA THR A 63 -7.09 11.09 -10.35
C THR A 63 -5.78 11.49 -9.68
N PHE A 64 -4.92 12.20 -10.41
CA PHE A 64 -3.65 12.67 -9.88
C PHE A 64 -3.86 13.68 -8.74
N PHE A 65 -4.71 14.69 -8.93
CA PHE A 65 -5.00 15.69 -7.91
C PHE A 65 -5.73 15.09 -6.70
N MET A 66 -6.63 14.14 -6.94
CA MET A 66 -7.28 13.37 -5.86
C MET A 66 -6.24 12.68 -4.95
N ALA A 67 -5.28 11.97 -5.52
CA ALA A 67 -4.22 11.32 -4.78
C ALA A 67 -3.31 12.32 -4.05
N PHE A 68 -2.95 13.41 -4.75
CA PHE A 68 -2.05 14.43 -4.22
C PHE A 68 -2.67 15.20 -3.04
N VAL A 69 -3.88 15.74 -3.24
CA VAL A 69 -4.59 16.51 -2.19
C VAL A 69 -4.95 15.61 -1.01
N GLY A 70 -5.46 14.38 -1.27
CA GLY A 70 -5.75 13.41 -0.21
C GLY A 70 -4.51 13.06 0.61
N THR A 71 -3.35 12.88 -0.05
CA THR A 71 -2.08 12.65 0.66
C THR A 71 -1.66 13.87 1.47
N THR A 72 -1.82 15.08 0.92
CA THR A 72 -1.46 16.32 1.62
C THR A 72 -2.29 16.52 2.88
N ILE A 73 -3.62 16.34 2.80
CA ILE A 73 -4.51 16.37 3.95
C ILE A 73 -4.09 15.31 4.99
N ALA A 74 -3.80 14.10 4.51
CA ALA A 74 -3.37 13.02 5.40
C ALA A 74 -2.07 13.35 6.13
N VAL A 75 -1.07 13.94 5.47
CA VAL A 75 0.20 14.37 6.09
C VAL A 75 -0.06 15.42 7.17
N ILE A 76 -0.87 16.45 6.86
CA ILE A 76 -1.18 17.53 7.80
C ILE A 76 -1.83 16.97 9.07
N VAL A 77 -2.79 16.04 8.94
CA VAL A 77 -3.48 15.44 10.09
C VAL A 77 -2.63 14.37 10.79
N ALA A 78 -1.84 13.60 10.04
CA ALA A 78 -1.01 12.53 10.59
C ALA A 78 0.18 13.04 11.40
N ILE A 79 0.71 14.23 11.12
CA ILE A 79 1.82 14.82 11.90
C ILE A 79 1.43 14.95 13.38
N PRO A 80 0.42 15.74 13.75
CA PRO A 80 0.03 15.86 15.17
C PRO A 80 -0.40 14.51 15.76
N LEU A 81 -1.11 13.68 14.99
CA LEU A 81 -1.55 12.37 15.45
C LEU A 81 -0.38 11.43 15.75
N GLY A 82 0.68 11.44 14.92
CA GLY A 82 1.91 10.68 15.13
C GLY A 82 2.65 11.12 16.40
N PHE A 83 2.75 12.43 16.64
CA PHE A 83 3.32 12.95 17.89
C PHE A 83 2.49 12.53 19.11
N LEU A 84 1.17 12.58 19.04
CA LEU A 84 0.28 12.15 20.14
C LEU A 84 0.34 10.63 20.38
N ALA A 85 0.60 9.84 19.37
CA ALA A 85 0.71 8.38 19.46
C ALA A 85 2.07 7.88 19.95
N ALA A 86 3.15 8.69 19.81
CA ALA A 86 4.52 8.31 20.15
C ALA A 86 4.74 8.22 21.66
N SER A 87 5.23 7.06 22.12
CA SER A 87 5.41 6.76 23.56
C SER A 87 6.56 7.52 24.20
N ASN A 88 7.55 7.93 23.42
CA ASN A 88 8.72 8.68 23.87
C ASN A 88 8.44 10.20 23.99
N ILE A 89 7.35 10.71 23.44
CA ILE A 89 6.94 12.13 23.49
C ILE A 89 5.79 12.34 24.49
N VAL A 90 4.69 11.58 24.34
CA VAL A 90 3.49 11.74 25.16
C VAL A 90 3.48 10.73 26.31
N ARG A 91 3.65 11.23 27.53
CA ARG A 91 3.61 10.42 28.76
C ARG A 91 2.17 10.07 29.20
N PHE A 92 1.20 10.93 28.89
CA PHE A 92 -0.18 10.73 29.32
C PHE A 92 -0.87 9.63 28.49
N SER A 93 -1.08 8.48 29.14
CA SER A 93 -1.55 7.25 28.51
C SER A 93 -2.90 7.40 27.77
N PRO A 94 -3.94 8.05 28.31
CA PRO A 94 -5.24 8.15 27.63
C PRO A 94 -5.19 8.86 26.28
N ILE A 95 -4.43 9.96 26.16
CA ILE A 95 -4.26 10.68 24.89
C ILE A 95 -3.56 9.78 23.87
N ARG A 96 -2.51 9.09 24.29
CA ARG A 96 -1.78 8.16 23.43
C ARG A 96 -2.68 7.01 22.97
N TRP A 97 -3.48 6.43 23.85
CA TRP A 97 -4.44 5.38 23.49
C TRP A 97 -5.50 5.87 22.51
N LEU A 98 -6.04 7.08 22.72
CA LEU A 98 -6.99 7.68 21.79
C LEU A 98 -6.37 7.90 20.40
N ALA A 99 -5.16 8.47 20.33
CA ALA A 99 -4.45 8.68 19.08
C ALA A 99 -4.17 7.36 18.35
N ARG A 100 -3.70 6.33 19.07
CA ARG A 100 -3.50 4.99 18.50
C ARG A 100 -4.81 4.33 18.07
N GLY A 101 -5.89 4.53 18.81
CA GLY A 101 -7.23 4.06 18.45
C GLY A 101 -7.72 4.66 17.13
N ILE A 102 -7.54 5.98 16.93
CA ILE A 102 -7.87 6.66 15.67
C ILE A 102 -7.02 6.08 14.52
N ILE A 103 -5.71 5.88 14.71
CA ILE A 103 -4.81 5.29 13.73
C ILE A 103 -5.27 3.88 13.33
N VAL A 104 -5.61 3.04 14.29
CA VAL A 104 -6.07 1.67 14.02
C VAL A 104 -7.42 1.69 13.29
N PHE A 105 -8.36 2.50 13.75
CA PHE A 105 -9.70 2.62 13.16
C PHE A 105 -9.63 3.05 11.68
N THR A 106 -8.88 4.11 11.38
CA THR A 106 -8.80 4.62 10.01
C THR A 106 -8.05 3.68 9.06
N ARG A 107 -7.16 2.82 9.56
CA ARG A 107 -6.48 1.79 8.78
C ARG A 107 -7.33 0.55 8.52
N ALA A 108 -8.18 0.19 9.46
CA ALA A 108 -8.97 -1.05 9.37
C ALA A 108 -10.09 -0.94 8.32
N ILE A 109 -10.59 0.27 8.05
CA ILE A 109 -11.63 0.50 7.05
C ILE A 109 -10.97 0.74 5.68
N PRO A 110 -11.34 -0.03 4.63
CA PRO A 110 -10.85 0.21 3.27
C PRO A 110 -11.22 1.61 2.75
N ASP A 111 -10.33 2.22 1.96
CA ASP A 111 -10.53 3.55 1.35
C ASP A 111 -11.79 3.62 0.47
N LEU A 112 -12.11 2.54 -0.22
CA LEU A 112 -13.30 2.43 -1.08
C LEU A 112 -14.60 2.53 -0.28
N VAL A 113 -14.62 2.06 0.95
CA VAL A 113 -15.77 2.18 1.85
C VAL A 113 -15.95 3.63 2.29
N PHE A 114 -14.87 4.32 2.65
CA PHE A 114 -14.92 5.76 2.90
C PHE A 114 -15.45 6.52 1.67
N ALA A 115 -15.02 6.13 0.47
CA ALA A 115 -15.52 6.74 -0.76
C ALA A 115 -17.02 6.57 -0.93
N LEU A 116 -17.57 5.37 -0.68
CA LEU A 116 -19.02 5.13 -0.72
C LEU A 116 -19.79 6.04 0.23
N ILE A 117 -19.24 6.29 1.44
CA ILE A 117 -19.84 7.21 2.42
C ILE A 117 -19.76 8.65 1.93
N PHE A 118 -18.58 9.11 1.50
CA PHE A 118 -18.37 10.50 1.10
C PHE A 118 -19.09 10.86 -0.20
N VAL A 119 -19.22 9.95 -1.15
CA VAL A 119 -20.05 10.14 -2.37
C VAL A 119 -21.51 10.43 -1.99
N ARG A 120 -21.98 9.92 -0.86
CA ARG A 120 -23.34 10.21 -0.38
C ARG A 120 -23.48 11.56 0.32
N VAL A 121 -22.39 12.08 0.86
CA VAL A 121 -22.35 13.41 1.49
C VAL A 121 -22.18 14.51 0.44
N TYR A 122 -21.22 14.32 -0.46
CA TYR A 122 -20.74 15.34 -1.39
C TYR A 122 -21.15 15.11 -2.85
N SER A 123 -21.95 14.07 -3.14
CA SER A 123 -22.32 13.62 -4.49
C SER A 123 -21.12 13.04 -5.26
N ILE A 124 -21.34 12.67 -6.54
CA ILE A 124 -20.30 12.15 -7.43
C ILE A 124 -19.31 13.26 -7.75
N GLY A 125 -17.99 13.00 -7.62
CA GLY A 125 -16.96 13.98 -7.93
C GLY A 125 -15.62 13.67 -7.30
N VAL A 126 -14.64 14.55 -7.49
CA VAL A 126 -13.26 14.37 -7.00
C VAL A 126 -13.15 14.50 -5.48
N LEU A 127 -13.94 15.39 -4.87
CA LEU A 127 -13.87 15.69 -3.44
C LEU A 127 -14.14 14.46 -2.53
N PRO A 128 -15.18 13.62 -2.77
CA PRO A 128 -15.35 12.37 -2.03
C PRO A 128 -14.12 11.47 -2.05
N GLY A 129 -13.47 11.35 -3.19
CA GLY A 129 -12.26 10.56 -3.34
C GLY A 129 -11.07 11.13 -2.57
N VAL A 130 -10.88 12.44 -2.61
CA VAL A 130 -9.85 13.14 -1.80
C VAL A 130 -10.04 12.85 -0.31
N LEU A 131 -11.26 12.96 0.21
CA LEU A 131 -11.56 12.72 1.61
C LEU A 131 -11.39 11.25 2.00
N ALA A 132 -11.81 10.33 1.13
CA ALA A 132 -11.66 8.89 1.37
C ALA A 132 -10.19 8.48 1.45
N ILE A 133 -9.39 8.87 0.45
CA ILE A 133 -7.95 8.62 0.43
C ILE A 133 -7.27 9.31 1.62
N GLY A 134 -7.62 10.57 1.87
CA GLY A 134 -7.05 11.35 2.96
C GLY A 134 -7.27 10.68 4.30
N LEU A 135 -8.51 10.32 4.63
CA LEU A 135 -8.85 9.69 5.91
C LEU A 135 -8.17 8.32 6.11
N HIS A 136 -8.20 7.48 5.07
CA HIS A 136 -7.50 6.19 5.12
C HIS A 136 -5.98 6.37 5.26
N ALA A 137 -5.39 7.32 4.54
CA ALA A 137 -3.96 7.59 4.60
C ALA A 137 -3.50 8.18 5.95
N VAL A 138 -4.37 8.92 6.68
CA VAL A 138 -4.08 9.41 8.04
C VAL A 138 -3.65 8.27 8.96
N GLY A 139 -4.35 7.13 8.92
CA GLY A 139 -4.02 5.99 9.77
C GLY A 139 -2.66 5.39 9.45
N MET A 140 -2.35 5.21 8.17
CA MET A 140 -1.06 4.64 7.76
C MET A 140 0.10 5.60 8.04
N LEU A 141 -0.03 6.86 7.66
CA LEU A 141 1.00 7.88 7.91
C LEU A 141 1.17 8.15 9.41
N GLY A 142 0.07 8.22 10.17
CA GLY A 142 0.12 8.39 11.63
C GLY A 142 0.89 7.28 12.33
N LYS A 143 0.74 6.03 11.88
CA LYS A 143 1.53 4.90 12.37
C LYS A 143 3.01 5.04 12.00
N LEU A 144 3.32 5.28 10.71
CA LEU A 144 4.70 5.44 10.25
C LEU A 144 5.40 6.62 10.92
N PHE A 145 4.70 7.73 11.14
CA PHE A 145 5.24 8.89 11.82
C PHE A 145 5.49 8.62 13.30
N ALA A 146 4.57 7.96 13.99
CA ALA A 146 4.77 7.55 15.38
C ALA A 146 5.98 6.61 15.52
N ASP A 147 6.11 5.62 14.65
CA ASP A 147 7.24 4.70 14.64
C ASP A 147 8.57 5.43 14.37
N SER A 148 8.59 6.36 13.41
CA SER A 148 9.78 7.18 13.12
C SER A 148 10.18 8.06 14.32
N ILE A 149 9.20 8.63 15.05
CA ILE A 149 9.45 9.42 16.25
C ILE A 149 9.98 8.53 17.39
N GLU A 150 9.47 7.31 17.53
CA GLU A 150 9.93 6.38 18.57
C GLU A 150 11.35 5.84 18.33
N GLN A 151 11.80 5.83 17.07
CA GLN A 151 13.12 5.33 16.64
C GLN A 151 14.23 6.38 16.61
N ILE A 152 13.97 7.63 16.96
CA ILE A 152 15.01 8.69 16.97
C ILE A 152 16.14 8.38 17.95
N ASP A 153 17.36 8.81 17.61
CA ASP A 153 18.48 8.80 18.54
C ASP A 153 18.21 9.78 19.71
N ARG A 154 18.43 9.28 20.92
CA ARG A 154 18.23 10.07 22.15
C ARG A 154 19.33 11.09 22.38
N MET A 155 20.55 10.81 21.92
CA MET A 155 21.73 11.66 22.21
C MET A 155 21.58 13.12 21.75
N PRO A 156 21.15 13.43 20.50
CA PRO A 156 20.92 14.81 20.09
C PRO A 156 19.85 15.53 20.93
N ARG A 157 18.80 14.80 21.30
CA ARG A 157 17.73 15.31 22.15
C ARG A 157 18.21 15.65 23.57
N GLU A 158 18.98 14.73 24.17
CA GLU A 158 19.56 14.92 25.51
C GLU A 158 20.60 16.05 25.50
N GLY A 159 21.38 16.17 24.43
CA GLY A 159 22.32 17.28 24.25
C GLY A 159 21.65 18.65 24.23
N VAL A 160 20.51 18.78 23.52
CA VAL A 160 19.71 20.02 23.51
C VAL A 160 19.13 20.30 24.90
N MET A 161 18.60 19.28 25.58
CA MET A 161 18.05 19.45 26.94
C MET A 161 19.13 19.86 27.94
N ALA A 162 20.36 19.36 27.82
CA ALA A 162 21.48 19.72 28.71
C ALA A 162 21.87 21.21 28.65
N THR A 163 21.49 21.92 27.56
CA THR A 163 21.68 23.39 27.47
C THR A 163 20.61 24.22 28.18
N GLY A 164 19.65 23.57 28.87
CA GLY A 164 18.52 24.26 29.51
C GLY A 164 17.38 24.62 28.53
N ALA A 165 17.36 24.02 27.36
CA ALA A 165 16.35 24.29 26.34
C ALA A 165 14.93 23.90 26.78
N SER A 166 13.95 24.69 26.38
CA SER A 166 12.53 24.39 26.59
C SER A 166 12.08 23.19 25.74
N ARG A 167 10.91 22.59 26.08
CA ARG A 167 10.35 21.46 25.30
C ARG A 167 10.15 21.78 23.82
N SER A 168 9.74 22.99 23.48
CA SER A 168 9.58 23.39 22.06
C SER A 168 10.93 23.47 21.35
N GLN A 169 11.97 23.96 22.02
CA GLN A 169 13.33 23.99 21.49
C GLN A 169 13.94 22.58 21.38
N GLU A 170 13.68 21.70 22.35
CA GLU A 170 14.05 20.29 22.28
C GLU A 170 13.41 19.61 21.05
N LEU A 171 12.13 19.80 20.82
CA LEU A 171 11.45 19.24 19.65
C LEU A 171 12.01 19.83 18.35
N ALA A 172 12.20 21.15 18.28
CA ALA A 172 12.66 21.84 17.07
C ALA A 172 14.09 21.46 16.68
N ALA A 173 15.01 21.37 17.64
CA ALA A 173 16.43 21.15 17.38
C ALA A 173 16.86 19.69 17.55
N GLY A 174 16.22 18.93 18.45
CA GLY A 174 16.59 17.56 18.78
C GLY A 174 15.76 16.48 18.06
N VAL A 175 14.47 16.77 17.73
CA VAL A 175 13.56 15.77 17.16
C VAL A 175 13.27 16.01 15.67
N PHE A 176 12.78 17.19 15.30
CA PHE A 176 12.37 17.50 13.93
C PHE A 176 13.44 17.21 12.86
N PRO A 177 14.73 17.59 13.05
CA PRO A 177 15.74 17.30 12.01
C PRO A 177 15.93 15.81 11.74
N GLN A 178 15.69 14.96 12.72
CA GLN A 178 15.84 13.51 12.58
C GLN A 178 14.65 12.88 11.85
N ILE A 179 13.42 13.38 12.06
CA ILE A 179 12.19 12.76 11.53
C ILE A 179 11.77 13.29 10.16
N ILE A 180 12.10 14.54 9.79
CA ILE A 180 11.69 15.15 8.52
C ILE A 180 12.02 14.28 7.32
N PRO A 181 13.23 13.72 7.14
CA PRO A 181 13.53 12.86 6.00
C PRO A 181 12.62 11.62 5.94
N SER A 182 12.37 10.98 7.08
CA SER A 182 11.51 9.82 7.19
C SER A 182 10.04 10.16 6.89
N PHE A 183 9.57 11.33 7.34
CA PHE A 183 8.21 11.81 7.07
C PHE A 183 7.99 12.08 5.58
N ILE A 184 8.94 12.75 4.92
CA ILE A 184 8.89 12.99 3.48
C ILE A 184 8.92 11.66 2.71
N ALA A 185 9.78 10.73 3.11
CA ALA A 185 9.86 9.42 2.48
C ALA A 185 8.55 8.63 2.60
N ALA A 186 7.92 8.65 3.79
CA ALA A 186 6.65 8.00 4.03
C ALA A 186 5.50 8.69 3.26
N ALA A 187 5.49 10.03 3.18
CA ALA A 187 4.50 10.79 2.42
C ALA A 187 4.58 10.48 0.91
N LEU A 188 5.79 10.45 0.33
CA LEU A 188 6.02 10.08 -1.06
C LEU A 188 5.63 8.62 -1.36
N TYR A 189 5.97 7.72 -0.45
CA TYR A 189 5.54 6.32 -0.55
C TYR A 189 4.01 6.20 -0.51
N ARG A 190 3.36 6.98 0.36
CA ARG A 190 1.90 6.99 0.44
C ARG A 190 1.25 7.63 -0.79
N LEU A 191 1.87 8.66 -1.37
CA LEU A 191 1.39 9.28 -2.61
C LEU A 191 1.34 8.26 -3.76
N ASP A 192 2.37 7.42 -3.90
CA ASP A 192 2.41 6.34 -4.90
C ASP A 192 1.25 5.34 -4.70
N ILE A 193 1.01 4.91 -3.45
CA ILE A 193 -0.12 4.03 -3.13
C ILE A 193 -1.45 4.73 -3.39
N ASN A 194 -1.60 5.97 -2.94
CA ASN A 194 -2.83 6.73 -3.09
C ASN A 194 -3.17 7.01 -4.55
N PHE A 195 -2.18 7.22 -5.42
CA PHE A 195 -2.42 7.37 -6.86
C PHE A 195 -3.05 6.11 -7.45
N ARG A 196 -2.58 4.94 -7.03
CA ARG A 196 -3.14 3.64 -7.43
C ARG A 196 -4.54 3.44 -6.88
N SER A 197 -4.78 3.76 -5.60
CA SER A 197 -6.12 3.73 -5.00
C SER A 197 -7.08 4.71 -5.67
N ALA A 198 -6.64 5.92 -6.02
CA ALA A 198 -7.46 6.94 -6.69
C ALA A 198 -8.07 6.45 -8.01
N THR A 199 -7.31 5.64 -8.78
CA THR A 199 -7.85 5.04 -10.01
C THR A 199 -9.05 4.13 -9.75
N LEU A 200 -9.15 3.57 -8.54
CA LEU A 200 -10.17 2.60 -8.14
C LEU A 200 -11.42 3.27 -7.58
N LEU A 201 -11.25 4.41 -6.89
CA LEU A 201 -12.35 5.11 -6.24
C LEU A 201 -13.39 5.65 -7.24
N GLY A 202 -12.98 5.93 -8.46
CA GLY A 202 -13.90 6.29 -9.55
C GLY A 202 -14.94 5.21 -9.86
N LEU A 203 -14.64 3.94 -9.65
CA LEU A 203 -15.59 2.83 -9.83
C LEU A 203 -16.81 2.94 -8.92
N VAL A 204 -16.69 3.61 -7.80
CA VAL A 204 -17.80 3.85 -6.85
C VAL A 204 -18.38 5.27 -6.95
N GLY A 205 -17.92 6.07 -7.90
CA GLY A 205 -18.42 7.42 -8.14
C GLY A 205 -17.60 8.56 -7.52
N ALA A 206 -16.40 8.26 -7.03
CA ALA A 206 -15.52 9.28 -6.46
C ALA A 206 -14.66 10.04 -7.49
N GLY A 207 -15.11 10.15 -8.73
CA GLY A 207 -14.41 10.92 -9.77
C GLY A 207 -13.20 10.20 -10.39
N GLY A 208 -12.47 10.90 -11.24
CA GLY A 208 -11.25 10.43 -11.88
C GLY A 208 -11.45 9.34 -12.94
N ILE A 209 -10.34 8.74 -13.37
CA ILE A 209 -10.29 7.81 -14.50
C ILE A 209 -11.06 6.49 -14.24
N GLY A 210 -11.30 6.13 -12.98
CA GLY A 210 -12.11 4.97 -12.63
C GLY A 210 -13.58 5.07 -13.11
N LEU A 211 -14.15 6.28 -13.24
CA LEU A 211 -15.46 6.47 -13.85
C LEU A 211 -15.47 6.06 -15.31
N GLN A 212 -14.42 6.38 -16.07
CA GLN A 212 -14.29 5.99 -17.48
C GLN A 212 -14.17 4.48 -17.63
N ILE A 213 -13.33 3.83 -16.78
CA ILE A 213 -13.20 2.37 -16.74
C ILE A 213 -14.58 1.73 -16.53
N ARG A 214 -15.35 2.23 -15.55
CA ARG A 214 -16.68 1.72 -15.27
C ARG A 214 -17.65 1.93 -16.44
N ALA A 215 -17.60 3.08 -17.09
CA ALA A 215 -18.43 3.39 -18.25
C ALA A 215 -18.11 2.44 -19.41
N TYR A 216 -16.84 2.24 -19.75
CA TYR A 216 -16.42 1.32 -20.80
C TYR A 216 -16.75 -0.13 -20.47
N GLN A 217 -16.57 -0.57 -19.21
CA GLN A 217 -16.98 -1.89 -18.77
C GLN A 217 -18.50 -2.11 -18.94
N GLY A 218 -19.29 -1.15 -18.47
CA GLY A 218 -20.75 -1.23 -18.56
C GLY A 218 -21.30 -1.20 -19.99
N ALA A 219 -20.59 -0.52 -20.88
CA ALA A 219 -20.89 -0.45 -22.31
C ALA A 219 -20.26 -1.59 -23.14
N LEU A 220 -19.51 -2.52 -22.51
CA LEU A 220 -18.77 -3.62 -23.15
C LEU A 220 -17.76 -3.14 -24.21
N ARG A 221 -17.24 -1.91 -24.05
CA ARG A 221 -16.25 -1.28 -24.92
C ARG A 221 -14.84 -1.70 -24.48
N TYR A 222 -14.49 -2.94 -24.81
CA TYR A 222 -13.25 -3.57 -24.35
C TYR A 222 -11.95 -2.96 -24.90
N PRO A 223 -11.86 -2.51 -26.19
CA PRO A 223 -10.66 -1.84 -26.70
C PRO A 223 -10.33 -0.55 -25.93
N GLU A 224 -11.34 0.27 -25.60
CA GLU A 224 -11.17 1.51 -24.85
C GLU A 224 -10.85 1.23 -23.37
N LEU A 225 -11.44 0.17 -22.81
CA LEU A 225 -11.09 -0.31 -21.47
C LEU A 225 -9.61 -0.68 -21.40
N LEU A 226 -9.07 -1.40 -22.39
CA LEU A 226 -7.65 -1.75 -22.45
C LEU A 226 -6.78 -0.51 -22.67
N GLY A 227 -7.14 0.39 -23.60
CA GLY A 227 -6.41 1.62 -23.87
C GLY A 227 -6.29 2.51 -22.63
N THR A 228 -7.40 2.72 -21.92
CA THR A 228 -7.44 3.48 -20.65
C THR A 228 -6.62 2.78 -19.55
N THR A 229 -6.68 1.46 -19.47
CA THR A 229 -5.89 0.67 -18.50
C THR A 229 -4.38 0.81 -18.76
N LEU A 230 -3.95 0.71 -20.02
CA LEU A 230 -2.53 0.88 -20.38
C LEU A 230 -2.04 2.31 -20.06
N LEU A 231 -2.87 3.33 -20.31
CA LEU A 231 -2.54 4.70 -19.93
C LEU A 231 -2.32 4.83 -18.42
N ILE A 232 -3.19 4.24 -17.60
CA ILE A 232 -3.03 4.24 -16.13
C ILE A 232 -1.73 3.55 -15.72
N ILE A 233 -1.40 2.40 -16.30
CA ILE A 233 -0.16 1.67 -16.00
C ILE A 233 1.05 2.56 -16.28
N VAL A 234 1.09 3.23 -17.44
CA VAL A 234 2.18 4.15 -17.78
C VAL A 234 2.28 5.27 -16.74
N LEU A 235 1.16 5.86 -16.34
CA LEU A 235 1.13 6.93 -15.35
C LEU A 235 1.59 6.46 -13.97
N ILE A 236 1.17 5.29 -13.51
CA ILE A 236 1.62 4.70 -12.25
C ILE A 236 3.14 4.50 -12.28
N VAL A 237 3.68 3.96 -13.37
CA VAL A 237 5.13 3.79 -13.53
C VAL A 237 5.87 5.14 -13.49
N VAL A 238 5.36 6.15 -14.17
CA VAL A 238 5.95 7.51 -14.13
C VAL A 238 5.94 8.07 -12.71
N VAL A 239 4.82 8.01 -12.01
CA VAL A 239 4.71 8.49 -10.62
C VAL A 239 5.65 7.72 -9.69
N GLU A 240 5.74 6.38 -9.82
CA GLU A 240 6.66 5.55 -9.03
C GLU A 240 8.14 5.93 -9.29
N LEU A 241 8.52 6.17 -10.54
CA LEU A 241 9.88 6.59 -10.90
C LEU A 241 10.21 7.97 -10.34
N VAL A 242 9.32 8.94 -10.48
CA VAL A 242 9.51 10.31 -9.94
C VAL A 242 9.60 10.26 -8.42
N SER A 243 8.65 9.61 -7.75
CA SER A 243 8.62 9.46 -6.29
C SER A 243 9.90 8.78 -5.77
N THR A 244 10.38 7.74 -6.44
CA THR A 244 11.60 7.02 -6.06
C THR A 244 12.84 7.91 -6.21
N ASN A 245 12.95 8.68 -7.30
CA ASN A 245 14.07 9.60 -7.51
C ASN A 245 14.09 10.73 -6.48
N VAL A 246 12.95 11.37 -6.21
CA VAL A 246 12.83 12.43 -5.20
C VAL A 246 13.22 11.90 -3.82
N ARG A 247 12.67 10.74 -3.42
CA ARG A 247 12.97 10.11 -2.14
C ARG A 247 14.46 9.80 -1.99
N SER A 248 15.10 9.26 -3.02
CA SER A 248 16.53 8.93 -2.98
C SER A 248 17.41 10.16 -2.80
N THR A 249 17.04 11.27 -3.43
CA THR A 249 17.76 12.54 -3.32
C THR A 249 17.62 13.16 -1.92
N ILE A 250 16.39 13.12 -1.34
CA ILE A 250 16.12 13.71 -0.01
C ILE A 250 16.75 12.90 1.12
N LEU A 251 16.74 11.56 1.00
CA LEU A 251 17.35 10.69 2.04
C LEU A 251 18.88 10.62 1.98
N GLY A 252 19.52 11.35 1.07
CA GLY A 252 20.97 11.32 0.92
C GLY A 252 21.53 9.98 0.45
N HIS A 253 20.66 9.04 0.04
CA HIS A 253 21.03 7.71 -0.47
C HIS A 253 21.58 7.78 -1.92
N ASN A 254 22.12 8.95 -2.34
CA ASN A 254 22.71 9.16 -3.67
C ASN A 254 23.85 8.18 -4.02
N ARG A 255 24.22 7.31 -3.08
CA ARG A 255 25.31 6.34 -3.28
C ARG A 255 24.81 4.91 -3.54
N THR A 256 23.51 4.61 -3.35
CA THR A 256 22.93 3.28 -3.56
C THR A 256 21.85 3.22 -4.64
N ASN A 257 21.28 4.36 -5.06
CA ASN A 257 20.33 4.41 -6.16
C ASN A 257 21.04 4.57 -7.49
N VAL A 258 21.70 3.55 -7.85
CA VAL A 258 22.00 3.23 -9.23
C VAL A 258 20.65 3.18 -9.96
N SER A 259 20.40 4.10 -10.90
CA SER A 259 19.26 4.09 -11.82
C SER A 259 18.96 2.65 -12.23
N LEU A 260 17.69 2.29 -12.47
CA LEU A 260 17.33 0.96 -12.96
C LEU A 260 18.24 0.53 -14.13
N LEU A 261 18.58 1.47 -15.02
CA LEU A 261 19.54 1.29 -16.13
C LEU A 261 20.98 1.04 -15.64
N THR A 262 21.43 1.67 -14.57
CA THR A 262 22.77 1.44 -14.02
C THR A 262 22.80 0.17 -13.16
N ARG A 263 21.69 -0.19 -12.49
CA ARG A 263 21.52 -1.49 -11.84
C ARG A 263 21.59 -2.64 -12.86
N LEU A 264 20.97 -2.46 -14.01
CA LEU A 264 21.03 -3.41 -15.12
C LEU A 264 22.44 -3.50 -15.74
N ARG A 265 23.25 -2.42 -15.70
CA ARG A 265 24.64 -2.37 -16.22
C ARG A 265 25.72 -2.83 -15.23
N GLY A 266 25.34 -3.26 -14.02
CA GLY A 266 26.31 -3.87 -13.09
C GLY A 266 27.17 -2.89 -12.29
N GLY A 267 26.64 -1.73 -11.96
CA GLY A 267 27.31 -0.74 -11.08
C GLY A 267 27.64 -1.28 -9.68
N PRO A 268 28.43 -0.55 -8.87
CA PRO A 268 29.00 -1.00 -7.60
C PRO A 268 27.90 -1.41 -6.60
N THR A 269 28.23 -2.40 -5.77
CA THR A 269 27.33 -2.99 -4.76
C THR A 269 27.26 -2.13 -3.50
N VAL A 270 26.15 -2.24 -2.76
CA VAL A 270 25.99 -1.66 -1.41
C VAL A 270 27.08 -2.17 -0.45
N ALA A 271 27.61 -3.37 -0.67
CA ALA A 271 28.68 -3.97 0.12
C ALA A 271 30.03 -3.26 -0.02
N ASP A 272 30.25 -2.47 -1.08
CA ASP A 272 31.48 -1.69 -1.28
C ASP A 272 31.49 -0.38 -0.49
N PHE A 273 30.45 -0.14 0.31
CA PHE A 273 30.27 1.08 1.05
C PHE A 273 30.57 0.87 2.54
N VAL A 274 31.83 1.08 2.93
CA VAL A 274 32.17 1.44 4.29
C VAL A 274 31.64 2.86 4.52
N PRO A 275 30.69 3.09 5.45
CA PRO A 275 30.34 4.46 5.79
C PRO A 275 31.61 5.14 6.26
N SER A 276 32.07 6.13 5.50
CA SER A 276 33.11 7.01 5.99
C SER A 276 32.53 7.77 7.17
N THR A 277 32.68 7.23 8.36
CA THR A 277 32.56 7.96 9.62
C THR A 277 33.71 8.95 9.69
N SER A 278 33.84 9.85 8.71
CA SER A 278 34.53 11.10 8.93
C SER A 278 33.63 11.87 9.90
N ARG A 279 33.83 11.65 11.20
CA ARG A 279 33.47 12.65 12.21
C ARG A 279 34.10 13.94 11.74
N ALA A 280 33.34 14.78 11.05
CA ALA A 280 33.74 16.14 10.79
C ALA A 280 34.03 16.73 12.18
N VAL A 281 35.30 16.95 12.48
CA VAL A 281 35.67 17.64 13.70
C VAL A 281 35.01 19.00 13.60
N PHE A 282 34.10 19.28 14.52
CA PHE A 282 33.42 20.56 14.58
C PHE A 282 34.46 21.64 14.80
N ASP A 283 34.72 22.47 13.80
CA ASP A 283 35.58 23.62 13.88
C ASP A 283 34.70 24.86 14.20
N PRO A 284 34.74 25.37 15.45
CA PRO A 284 33.92 26.50 15.86
C PRO A 284 34.16 27.76 15.03
N SER A 285 35.38 27.91 14.46
CA SER A 285 35.76 29.08 13.67
C SER A 285 35.14 29.10 12.30
N ARG A 286 34.63 27.96 11.81
CA ARG A 286 33.92 27.79 10.53
C ARG A 286 32.40 27.57 10.69
N ALA A 287 31.90 27.64 11.93
CA ALA A 287 30.48 27.49 12.18
C ALA A 287 29.70 28.70 11.61
N SER A 288 29.12 28.56 10.43
CA SER A 288 28.19 29.55 9.93
C SER A 288 26.82 29.39 10.64
N ILE A 289 26.24 30.52 11.06
CA ILE A 289 24.91 30.56 11.70
C ILE A 289 23.83 30.03 10.75
N THR A 290 24.04 30.16 9.44
CA THR A 290 23.16 29.64 8.39
C THR A 290 23.76 28.36 7.81
N PRO A 291 23.02 27.24 7.83
CA PRO A 291 23.50 26.01 7.22
C PRO A 291 23.71 26.18 5.71
N PRO A 292 24.74 25.56 5.11
CA PRO A 292 25.07 25.73 3.69
C PRO A 292 23.93 25.22 2.79
N TRP A 293 23.84 25.79 1.59
CA TRP A 293 22.92 25.35 0.55
C TRP A 293 23.43 24.03 -0.05
N THR A 294 22.96 22.91 0.50
CA THR A 294 23.22 21.57 -0.06
C THR A 294 22.18 21.23 -1.13
N ARG A 295 22.52 20.29 -2.03
CA ARG A 295 21.57 19.79 -3.04
C ARG A 295 20.29 19.25 -2.39
N GLU A 296 20.42 18.55 -1.28
CA GLU A 296 19.29 18.00 -0.50
C GLU A 296 18.36 19.11 -0.03
N ARG A 297 18.92 20.19 0.49
CA ARG A 297 18.15 21.33 0.98
C ARG A 297 17.45 22.07 -0.15
N ILE A 298 18.14 22.31 -1.27
CA ILE A 298 17.54 22.91 -2.48
C ILE A 298 16.38 22.03 -2.98
N THR A 299 16.60 20.71 -3.08
CA THR A 299 15.56 19.78 -3.52
C THR A 299 14.35 19.81 -2.58
N MET A 300 14.55 19.91 -1.28
CA MET A 300 13.47 20.02 -0.30
C MET A 300 12.62 21.30 -0.50
N TYR A 301 13.27 22.46 -0.74
CA TYR A 301 12.56 23.70 -1.01
C TYR A 301 11.84 23.68 -2.36
N VAL A 302 12.48 23.16 -3.41
CA VAL A 302 11.87 23.01 -4.74
C VAL A 302 10.65 22.07 -4.66
N PHE A 303 10.77 20.96 -3.93
CA PHE A 303 9.67 20.04 -3.70
C PHE A 303 8.53 20.69 -2.90
N GLY A 304 8.85 21.46 -1.86
CA GLY A 304 7.86 22.21 -1.09
C GLY A 304 7.11 23.25 -1.95
N LEU A 305 7.84 24.02 -2.76
CA LEU A 305 7.24 24.99 -3.69
C LEU A 305 6.39 24.28 -4.76
N ALA A 306 6.90 23.21 -5.36
CA ALA A 306 6.15 22.42 -6.34
C ALA A 306 4.86 21.84 -5.72
N SER A 307 4.91 21.41 -4.46
CA SER A 307 3.73 20.91 -3.73
C SER A 307 2.68 22.03 -3.53
N LEU A 308 3.11 23.25 -3.21
CA LEU A 308 2.19 24.39 -3.08
C LEU A 308 1.57 24.77 -4.43
N VAL A 309 2.36 24.78 -5.52
CA VAL A 309 1.86 25.02 -6.87
C VAL A 309 0.86 23.94 -7.28
N MET A 310 1.17 22.65 -7.01
CA MET A 310 0.26 21.55 -7.30
C MET A 310 -1.03 21.63 -6.49
N LEU A 311 -0.95 22.06 -5.22
CA LEU A 311 -2.14 22.28 -4.40
C LEU A 311 -3.02 23.40 -4.99
N TYR A 312 -2.44 24.51 -5.43
CA TYR A 312 -3.16 25.59 -6.11
C TYR A 312 -3.81 25.09 -7.40
N LEU A 313 -3.05 24.38 -8.25
CA LEU A 313 -3.56 23.83 -9.51
C LEU A 313 -4.68 22.80 -9.28
N SER A 314 -4.66 22.05 -8.18
CA SER A 314 -5.72 21.10 -7.88
C SER A 314 -7.08 21.75 -7.69
N PHE A 315 -7.13 22.95 -7.08
CA PHE A 315 -8.38 23.70 -6.90
C PHE A 315 -8.80 24.50 -8.14
N THR A 316 -7.90 24.74 -9.09
CA THR A 316 -8.21 25.51 -10.31
C THR A 316 -8.53 24.62 -11.52
N LEU A 317 -7.97 23.41 -11.57
CA LEU A 317 -8.12 22.49 -12.70
C LEU A 317 -9.12 21.35 -12.45
N THR A 318 -9.59 21.18 -11.22
CA THR A 318 -10.63 20.21 -10.87
C THR A 318 -11.87 20.94 -10.36
N ASP A 319 -13.02 20.29 -10.42
CA ASP A 319 -14.28 20.80 -9.85
C ASP A 319 -14.33 20.77 -8.31
N MET A 320 -13.14 20.81 -7.66
CA MET A 320 -13.07 20.87 -6.20
C MET A 320 -13.20 22.29 -5.70
N SER A 321 -14.20 22.52 -4.84
CA SER A 321 -14.34 23.78 -4.11
C SER A 321 -13.97 23.59 -2.64
N ALA A 322 -13.13 24.47 -2.10
CA ALA A 322 -12.88 24.52 -0.67
C ALA A 322 -14.17 24.84 0.13
N LEU A 323 -15.12 25.54 -0.51
CA LEU A 323 -16.43 25.82 0.09
C LEU A 323 -17.25 24.53 0.26
N ASP A 324 -17.24 23.63 -0.73
CA ASP A 324 -17.97 22.37 -0.66
C ASP A 324 -17.45 21.50 0.47
N LEU A 325 -16.14 21.52 0.72
CA LEU A 325 -15.57 20.85 1.88
C LEU A 325 -16.20 21.33 3.19
N VAL A 326 -16.31 22.66 3.35
CA VAL A 326 -16.85 23.26 4.59
C VAL A 326 -18.35 23.04 4.70
N THR A 327 -19.10 23.19 3.59
CA THR A 327 -20.56 23.03 3.58
C THR A 327 -21.00 21.59 3.83
N GLY A 328 -20.20 20.59 3.44
CA GLY A 328 -20.48 19.18 3.70
C GLY A 328 -20.11 18.71 5.12
N LEU A 329 -19.24 19.41 5.85
CA LEU A 329 -18.81 19.00 7.20
C LEU A 329 -19.99 18.74 8.17
N PRO A 330 -21.06 19.56 8.23
CA PRO A 330 -22.20 19.32 9.11
C PRO A 330 -23.01 18.07 8.75
N GLU A 331 -22.92 17.59 7.52
CA GLU A 331 -23.63 16.37 7.08
C GLU A 331 -22.92 15.09 7.53
N ILE A 332 -21.60 15.13 7.75
CA ILE A 332 -20.81 13.96 8.16
C ILE A 332 -21.35 13.32 9.45
N PRO A 333 -21.56 14.08 10.58
CA PRO A 333 -22.13 13.48 11.78
C PRO A 333 -23.51 12.88 11.57
N LYS A 334 -24.35 13.48 10.72
CA LYS A 334 -25.69 12.96 10.40
C LYS A 334 -25.60 11.63 9.66
N VAL A 335 -24.69 11.50 8.70
CA VAL A 335 -24.46 10.24 7.97
C VAL A 335 -23.85 9.19 8.89
N LEU A 336 -22.86 9.55 9.73
CA LEU A 336 -22.28 8.63 10.71
C LEU A 336 -23.33 8.13 11.70
N TRP A 337 -24.25 8.99 12.13
CA TRP A 337 -25.36 8.60 13.01
C TRP A 337 -26.32 7.61 12.35
N LYS A 338 -26.58 7.76 11.04
CA LYS A 338 -27.40 6.81 10.27
C LYS A 338 -26.72 5.44 10.10
N LEU A 339 -25.38 5.41 10.09
CA LEU A 339 -24.61 4.16 10.00
C LEU A 339 -24.63 3.33 11.30
N VAL A 340 -25.03 3.92 12.44
CA VAL A 340 -25.10 3.16 13.70
C VAL A 340 -26.26 2.17 13.60
N PRO A 341 -26.01 0.85 13.61
CA PRO A 341 -27.09 -0.14 13.60
C PRO A 341 -27.81 -0.12 14.94
N ARG A 342 -29.12 0.12 14.92
CA ARG A 342 -29.98 0.23 16.12
C ARG A 342 -30.77 -1.03 16.37
N SER A 343 -30.98 -1.84 15.34
CA SER A 343 -31.61 -3.15 15.41
C SER A 343 -30.75 -4.18 14.67
N MET A 344 -31.12 -5.46 14.75
CA MET A 344 -30.51 -6.52 13.96
C MET A 344 -31.34 -6.91 12.72
N ASP A 345 -32.37 -6.13 12.40
CA ASP A 345 -33.28 -6.44 11.26
C ASP A 345 -32.59 -6.32 9.90
N TRP A 346 -31.45 -5.60 9.86
CA TRP A 346 -30.62 -5.51 8.67
C TRP A 346 -29.81 -6.79 8.39
N TRP A 347 -29.62 -7.66 9.41
CA TRP A 347 -28.84 -8.89 9.28
C TRP A 347 -29.61 -9.92 8.44
N GLN A 348 -28.97 -10.42 7.42
CA GLN A 348 -29.46 -11.52 6.58
C GLN A 348 -28.50 -12.70 6.74
N GLY A 349 -29.03 -13.92 6.82
CA GLY A 349 -28.20 -15.12 7.03
C GLY A 349 -27.10 -15.28 6.00
N MET A 350 -27.36 -14.88 4.75
CA MET A 350 -26.39 -14.91 3.65
C MET A 350 -25.13 -14.05 3.92
N PHE A 351 -25.18 -13.03 4.77
CA PHE A 351 -24.00 -12.21 5.08
C PHE A 351 -22.93 -12.97 5.84
N PHE A 352 -23.32 -14.02 6.58
CA PHE A 352 -22.32 -14.87 7.23
C PHE A 352 -21.53 -15.65 6.18
N ASP A 353 -22.19 -16.20 5.17
CA ASP A 353 -21.53 -16.93 4.09
C ASP A 353 -20.64 -16.01 3.26
N ASP A 354 -21.10 -14.80 2.94
CA ASP A 354 -20.31 -13.77 2.24
C ASP A 354 -19.07 -13.34 3.05
N LEU A 355 -19.17 -13.25 4.39
CA LEU A 355 -18.04 -12.95 5.27
C LEU A 355 -17.02 -14.07 5.29
N VAL A 356 -17.49 -15.33 5.42
CA VAL A 356 -16.62 -16.51 5.35
C VAL A 356 -15.94 -16.57 3.99
N GLU A 357 -16.68 -16.39 2.90
CA GLU A 357 -16.14 -16.34 1.54
C GLU A 357 -15.05 -15.26 1.41
N THR A 358 -15.27 -14.07 1.96
CA THR A 358 -14.27 -12.98 1.95
C THR A 358 -12.96 -13.39 2.62
N VAL A 359 -13.04 -14.06 3.78
CA VAL A 359 -11.87 -14.56 4.50
C VAL A 359 -11.18 -15.67 3.71
N LEU A 360 -11.94 -16.62 3.18
CA LEU A 360 -11.41 -17.71 2.37
C LEU A 360 -10.73 -17.20 1.10
N MET A 361 -11.31 -16.19 0.42
CA MET A 361 -10.67 -15.50 -0.71
C MET A 361 -9.30 -14.93 -0.33
N GLY A 362 -9.19 -14.32 0.85
CA GLY A 362 -7.94 -13.78 1.38
C GLY A 362 -6.88 -14.86 1.58
N PHE A 363 -7.25 -16.01 2.15
CA PHE A 363 -6.34 -17.16 2.32
C PHE A 363 -5.92 -17.76 0.98
N ALA A 364 -6.87 -18.02 0.08
CA ALA A 364 -6.60 -18.59 -1.23
C ALA A 364 -5.65 -17.70 -2.07
N ALA A 365 -5.95 -16.40 -2.16
CA ALA A 365 -5.14 -15.47 -2.93
C ALA A 365 -3.73 -15.30 -2.34
N SER A 366 -3.62 -15.18 -1.01
CA SER A 366 -2.31 -15.10 -0.35
C SER A 366 -1.47 -16.35 -0.61
N PHE A 367 -2.04 -17.53 -0.50
CA PHE A 367 -1.33 -18.78 -0.73
C PHE A 367 -0.84 -18.90 -2.18
N LEU A 368 -1.71 -18.65 -3.15
CA LEU A 368 -1.35 -18.67 -4.58
C LEU A 368 -0.22 -17.67 -4.88
N ALA A 369 -0.32 -16.47 -4.32
CA ALA A 369 0.74 -15.47 -4.44
C ALA A 369 2.05 -15.93 -3.83
N LEU A 370 2.05 -16.50 -2.62
CA LEU A 370 3.24 -16.94 -1.89
C LEU A 370 3.97 -18.10 -2.58
N VAL A 371 3.23 -19.07 -3.13
CA VAL A 371 3.81 -20.22 -3.85
C VAL A 371 4.69 -19.76 -5.01
N VAL A 372 4.30 -18.69 -5.71
CA VAL A 372 5.06 -18.13 -6.85
C VAL A 372 6.05 -17.05 -6.37
N ALA A 373 5.69 -16.25 -5.37
CA ALA A 373 6.51 -15.12 -4.90
C ALA A 373 7.80 -15.55 -4.20
N ILE A 374 7.78 -16.65 -3.44
CA ILE A 374 8.96 -17.11 -2.72
C ILE A 374 10.08 -17.48 -3.70
N PRO A 375 9.90 -18.41 -4.69
CA PRO A 375 10.96 -18.75 -5.62
C PRO A 375 11.37 -17.57 -6.52
N THR A 376 10.41 -16.76 -6.97
CA THR A 376 10.75 -15.59 -7.79
C THR A 376 11.47 -14.49 -6.98
N GLY A 377 11.26 -14.40 -5.67
CA GLY A 377 12.02 -13.55 -4.76
C GLY A 377 13.51 -13.87 -4.75
N PHE A 378 13.88 -15.16 -4.77
CA PHE A 378 15.28 -15.58 -4.91
C PHE A 378 15.86 -15.20 -6.28
N LEU A 379 15.09 -15.29 -7.36
CA LEU A 379 15.52 -14.87 -8.69
C LEU A 379 15.67 -13.34 -8.80
N ALA A 380 14.87 -12.60 -8.06
CA ALA A 380 14.84 -11.15 -8.03
C ALA A 380 15.79 -10.51 -7.00
N ALA A 381 16.52 -11.32 -6.22
CA ALA A 381 17.52 -10.86 -5.26
C ALA A 381 18.91 -10.89 -5.89
N ARG A 382 19.59 -9.72 -5.93
CA ARG A 382 20.87 -9.55 -6.62
C ARG A 382 21.99 -10.45 -6.09
N ASN A 383 21.97 -10.68 -4.77
CA ASN A 383 23.01 -11.44 -4.08
C ASN A 383 22.89 -12.97 -4.28
N VAL A 384 21.74 -13.48 -4.76
CA VAL A 384 21.44 -14.92 -4.88
C VAL A 384 21.11 -15.31 -6.32
N ALA A 385 20.65 -14.39 -7.15
CA ALA A 385 20.23 -14.66 -8.54
C ALA A 385 21.31 -15.40 -9.34
N PRO A 386 20.96 -16.45 -10.11
CA PRO A 386 21.93 -17.27 -10.85
C PRO A 386 22.73 -16.47 -11.90
N ALA A 387 22.07 -15.49 -12.56
CA ALA A 387 22.67 -14.64 -13.57
C ALA A 387 22.08 -13.22 -13.54
N ARG A 388 22.86 -12.23 -13.98
CA ARG A 388 22.41 -10.80 -14.00
C ARG A 388 21.18 -10.57 -14.86
N TRP A 389 21.06 -11.28 -16.00
CA TRP A 389 19.91 -11.15 -16.89
C TRP A 389 18.63 -11.73 -16.26
N ILE A 390 18.73 -12.83 -15.48
CA ILE A 390 17.61 -13.42 -14.73
C ILE A 390 17.11 -12.43 -13.68
N TYR A 391 18.04 -11.85 -12.92
CA TYR A 391 17.72 -10.77 -11.97
C TYR A 391 17.00 -9.61 -12.66
N ALA A 392 17.54 -9.14 -13.79
CA ALA A 392 16.97 -8.02 -14.52
C ALA A 392 15.56 -8.32 -15.04
N LEU A 393 15.35 -9.50 -15.63
CA LEU A 393 14.03 -9.94 -16.10
C LEU A 393 13.03 -10.10 -14.94
N ALA A 394 13.45 -10.73 -13.84
CA ALA A 394 12.59 -10.88 -12.66
C ALA A 394 12.17 -9.52 -12.10
N ARG A 395 13.10 -8.58 -11.95
CA ARG A 395 12.79 -7.20 -11.46
C ARG A 395 11.89 -6.44 -12.44
N LEU A 396 12.10 -6.57 -13.74
CA LEU A 396 11.26 -5.95 -14.77
C LEU A 396 9.84 -6.54 -14.73
N PHE A 397 9.72 -7.85 -14.62
CA PHE A 397 8.43 -8.54 -14.53
C PHE A 397 7.66 -8.13 -13.27
N ILE A 398 8.33 -8.09 -12.11
CA ILE A 398 7.73 -7.62 -10.86
C ILE A 398 7.25 -6.17 -10.99
N LEU A 399 8.03 -5.30 -11.62
CA LEU A 399 7.65 -3.90 -11.84
C LEU A 399 6.38 -3.83 -12.70
N GLY A 400 6.31 -4.61 -13.78
CA GLY A 400 5.12 -4.68 -14.64
C GLY A 400 3.87 -5.15 -13.89
N VAL A 401 3.99 -6.27 -13.14
CA VAL A 401 2.85 -6.79 -12.37
C VAL A 401 2.40 -5.80 -11.29
N ARG A 402 3.33 -5.14 -10.59
CA ARG A 402 2.99 -4.13 -9.57
C ARG A 402 2.34 -2.86 -10.14
N ALA A 403 2.57 -2.56 -11.40
CA ALA A 403 1.94 -1.44 -12.07
C ALA A 403 0.46 -1.71 -12.41
N LEU A 404 0.02 -2.97 -12.39
CA LEU A 404 -1.39 -3.33 -12.60
C LEU A 404 -2.21 -2.99 -11.34
N PRO A 405 -3.24 -2.13 -11.43
CA PRO A 405 -4.17 -1.94 -10.32
C PRO A 405 -5.03 -3.20 -10.11
N ASP A 406 -5.09 -3.71 -8.87
CA ASP A 406 -5.78 -4.97 -8.54
C ASP A 406 -7.23 -5.01 -9.03
N LEU A 407 -7.97 -3.90 -8.88
CA LEU A 407 -9.36 -3.82 -9.33
C LEU A 407 -9.52 -3.82 -10.85
N VAL A 408 -8.58 -3.25 -11.59
CA VAL A 408 -8.62 -3.33 -13.07
C VAL A 408 -8.43 -4.78 -13.52
N VAL A 409 -7.50 -5.49 -12.88
CA VAL A 409 -7.31 -6.92 -13.11
C VAL A 409 -8.58 -7.70 -12.74
N ALA A 410 -9.22 -7.34 -11.62
CA ALA A 410 -10.49 -7.96 -11.22
C ALA A 410 -11.62 -7.72 -12.22
N VAL A 411 -11.75 -6.49 -12.74
CA VAL A 411 -12.73 -6.15 -13.78
C VAL A 411 -12.54 -7.03 -15.03
N ILE A 412 -11.28 -7.22 -15.45
CA ILE A 412 -10.94 -8.07 -16.61
C ILE A 412 -11.30 -9.53 -16.33
N PHE A 413 -10.92 -10.07 -15.16
CA PHE A 413 -11.28 -11.45 -14.82
C PHE A 413 -12.77 -11.65 -14.63
N VAL A 414 -13.48 -10.69 -14.03
CA VAL A 414 -14.96 -10.74 -13.93
C VAL A 414 -15.61 -10.71 -15.31
N ALA A 415 -15.08 -9.93 -16.25
CA ALA A 415 -15.57 -9.90 -17.62
C ALA A 415 -15.31 -11.22 -18.38
N ALA A 416 -14.22 -11.93 -18.07
CA ALA A 416 -13.85 -13.19 -18.71
C ALA A 416 -14.56 -14.41 -18.09
N LEU A 417 -14.60 -14.47 -16.75
CA LEU A 417 -14.99 -15.66 -15.99
C LEU A 417 -16.39 -15.54 -15.34
N GLY A 418 -17.03 -14.37 -15.46
CA GLY A 418 -18.29 -14.06 -14.80
C GLY A 418 -18.12 -13.52 -13.38
N LEU A 419 -19.27 -13.27 -12.72
CA LEU A 419 -19.32 -12.80 -11.33
C LEU A 419 -19.00 -13.95 -10.37
N GLY A 420 -18.34 -13.65 -9.27
CA GLY A 420 -18.09 -14.62 -8.20
C GLY A 420 -16.68 -14.55 -7.61
N PRO A 421 -16.36 -15.40 -6.62
CA PRO A 421 -15.10 -15.34 -5.87
C PRO A 421 -13.86 -15.77 -6.69
N LYS A 422 -14.03 -16.62 -7.72
CA LYS A 422 -12.89 -17.08 -8.56
C LYS A 422 -12.11 -15.93 -9.20
N PRO A 423 -12.75 -15.02 -10.01
CA PRO A 423 -12.05 -13.89 -10.61
C PRO A 423 -11.44 -12.96 -9.56
N GLY A 424 -12.10 -12.79 -8.41
CA GLY A 424 -11.58 -12.01 -7.30
C GLY A 424 -10.29 -12.59 -6.73
N VAL A 425 -10.25 -13.89 -6.45
CA VAL A 425 -9.06 -14.57 -5.94
C VAL A 425 -7.88 -14.48 -6.92
N LEU A 426 -8.13 -14.70 -8.23
CA LEU A 426 -7.09 -14.63 -9.25
C LEU A 426 -6.50 -13.22 -9.38
N ALA A 427 -7.36 -12.20 -9.42
CA ALA A 427 -6.93 -10.82 -9.49
C ALA A 427 -6.09 -10.43 -8.26
N LEU A 428 -6.57 -10.79 -7.08
CA LEU A 428 -5.88 -10.51 -5.83
C LEU A 428 -4.54 -11.23 -5.73
N ALA A 429 -4.48 -12.50 -6.17
CA ALA A 429 -3.24 -13.29 -6.19
C ALA A 429 -2.16 -12.64 -7.07
N ILE A 430 -2.53 -12.07 -8.23
CA ILE A 430 -1.59 -11.35 -9.11
C ILE A 430 -1.06 -10.09 -8.44
N GLY A 431 -1.91 -9.25 -7.86
CA GLY A 431 -1.50 -8.04 -7.16
C GLY A 431 -0.58 -8.34 -5.97
N LEU A 432 -0.98 -9.30 -5.14
CA LEU A 432 -0.18 -9.76 -4.00
C LEU A 432 1.15 -10.38 -4.42
N TYR A 433 1.20 -11.12 -5.53
CA TYR A 433 2.43 -11.71 -6.05
C TYR A 433 3.50 -10.64 -6.31
N GLY A 434 3.15 -9.57 -7.03
CA GLY A 434 4.10 -8.50 -7.33
C GLY A 434 4.63 -7.80 -6.07
N PHE A 435 3.76 -7.60 -5.08
CA PHE A 435 4.11 -7.00 -3.81
C PHE A 435 4.96 -7.91 -2.92
N ALA A 436 4.55 -9.18 -2.76
CA ALA A 436 5.25 -10.19 -1.98
C ALA A 436 6.67 -10.46 -2.50
N THR A 437 6.80 -10.63 -3.82
CA THR A 437 8.08 -10.92 -4.45
C THR A 437 9.09 -9.81 -4.19
N LYS A 438 8.65 -8.54 -4.24
CA LYS A 438 9.52 -7.41 -3.89
C LYS A 438 9.98 -7.48 -2.44
N LEU A 439 9.05 -7.68 -1.49
CA LEU A 439 9.38 -7.76 -0.07
C LEU A 439 10.36 -8.91 0.22
N PHE A 440 10.16 -10.07 -0.40
CA PHE A 440 11.07 -11.20 -0.22
C PHE A 440 12.44 -10.96 -0.84
N ALA A 441 12.50 -10.39 -2.06
CA ALA A 441 13.76 -10.05 -2.69
C ALA A 441 14.56 -9.04 -1.86
N ASP A 442 13.91 -8.00 -1.33
CA ASP A 442 14.54 -7.00 -0.50
C ASP A 442 15.06 -7.64 0.82
N ALA A 443 14.27 -8.49 1.49
CA ALA A 443 14.69 -9.23 2.68
C ALA A 443 15.86 -10.20 2.40
N ILE A 444 15.91 -10.84 1.23
CA ILE A 444 17.02 -11.71 0.82
C ILE A 444 18.29 -10.87 0.55
N GLU A 445 18.16 -9.66 0.00
CA GLU A 445 19.30 -8.76 -0.23
C GLU A 445 19.91 -8.22 1.06
N GLU A 446 19.13 -8.13 2.15
CA GLU A 446 19.57 -7.67 3.48
C GLU A 446 20.34 -8.73 4.29
N VAL A 447 20.38 -9.98 3.83
CA VAL A 447 21.07 -11.08 4.54
C VAL A 447 22.56 -10.84 4.65
N GLY A 448 23.10 -11.02 5.86
CA GLY A 448 24.52 -10.90 6.13
C GLY A 448 25.38 -11.91 5.35
N ASN A 449 26.57 -11.46 4.91
CA ASN A 449 27.48 -12.29 4.11
C ASN A 449 28.16 -13.40 4.94
N GLY A 450 28.38 -13.22 6.25
CA GLY A 450 29.15 -14.15 7.06
C GLY A 450 28.75 -15.62 6.97
N PRO A 451 27.48 -15.99 7.23
CA PRO A 451 27.02 -17.39 7.10
C PRO A 451 27.14 -17.94 5.67
N ARG A 452 26.95 -17.08 4.67
CA ARG A 452 27.10 -17.43 3.26
C ARG A 452 28.55 -17.76 2.90
N ASP A 453 29.47 -16.90 3.31
CA ASP A 453 30.90 -17.07 3.05
C ASP A 453 31.44 -18.31 3.78
N GLY A 454 30.94 -18.61 4.99
CA GLY A 454 31.25 -19.83 5.72
C GLY A 454 30.85 -21.09 4.94
N ILE A 455 29.62 -21.11 4.36
CA ILE A 455 29.14 -22.24 3.55
C ILE A 455 29.90 -22.34 2.24
N ARG A 456 30.21 -21.21 1.57
CA ARG A 456 31.07 -21.21 0.37
C ARG A 456 32.45 -21.78 0.61
N ALA A 457 33.06 -21.49 1.76
CA ALA A 457 34.37 -22.02 2.14
C ALA A 457 34.41 -23.55 2.22
N THR A 458 33.25 -24.24 2.40
CA THR A 458 33.16 -25.70 2.35
C THR A 458 33.08 -26.28 0.92
N GLY A 459 33.15 -25.46 -0.13
CA GLY A 459 33.03 -25.90 -1.51
C GLY A 459 31.59 -26.15 -1.98
N SER A 460 30.59 -25.60 -1.25
CA SER A 460 29.16 -25.79 -1.55
C SER A 460 28.74 -25.12 -2.87
N SER A 461 27.77 -25.74 -3.55
CA SER A 461 27.12 -25.16 -4.72
C SER A 461 26.25 -23.95 -4.36
N ARG A 462 25.93 -23.08 -5.34
CA ARG A 462 25.05 -21.91 -5.14
C ARG A 462 23.67 -22.29 -4.58
N ILE A 463 23.14 -23.44 -4.95
CA ILE A 463 21.85 -23.94 -4.44
C ILE A 463 21.98 -24.28 -2.97
N GLN A 464 23.04 -25.01 -2.59
CA GLN A 464 23.32 -25.35 -1.18
C GLN A 464 23.55 -24.09 -0.32
N GLU A 465 24.30 -23.11 -0.86
CA GLU A 465 24.48 -21.80 -0.22
C GLU A 465 23.12 -21.11 0.04
N SER A 466 22.23 -21.09 -0.96
CA SER A 466 20.91 -20.47 -0.85
C SER A 466 20.04 -21.16 0.20
N PHE A 467 19.99 -22.50 0.22
CA PHE A 467 19.17 -23.25 1.17
C PHE A 467 19.74 -23.28 2.60
N SER A 468 21.05 -23.36 2.74
CA SER A 468 21.68 -23.51 4.08
C SER A 468 22.18 -22.18 4.66
N GLY A 469 22.57 -21.22 3.80
CA GLY A 469 23.11 -19.93 4.23
C GLY A 469 22.10 -18.79 4.21
N VAL A 470 21.23 -18.72 3.19
CA VAL A 470 20.30 -17.60 3.02
C VAL A 470 18.93 -17.91 3.61
N LEU A 471 18.30 -19.00 3.19
CA LEU A 471 16.93 -19.34 3.56
C LEU A 471 16.68 -19.32 5.09
N PRO A 472 17.53 -19.91 5.96
CA PRO A 472 17.31 -19.88 7.39
C PRO A 472 17.32 -18.47 8.00
N GLN A 473 18.12 -17.55 7.43
CA GLN A 473 18.21 -16.17 7.88
C GLN A 473 16.99 -15.35 7.46
N VAL A 474 16.42 -15.63 6.28
CA VAL A 474 15.27 -14.92 5.72
C VAL A 474 13.92 -15.46 6.23
N MET A 475 13.88 -16.71 6.73
CA MET A 475 12.64 -17.34 7.19
C MET A 475 11.79 -16.49 8.13
N PRO A 476 12.33 -15.81 9.16
CA PRO A 476 11.53 -14.93 10.00
C PRO A 476 10.88 -13.78 9.22
N ALA A 477 11.61 -13.19 8.28
CA ALA A 477 11.09 -12.12 7.41
C ALA A 477 10.03 -12.65 6.44
N ILE A 478 10.22 -13.85 5.85
CA ILE A 478 9.22 -14.51 4.99
C ILE A 478 7.93 -14.73 5.78
N VAL A 479 8.00 -15.31 6.97
CA VAL A 479 6.81 -15.56 7.79
C VAL A 479 6.11 -14.25 8.19
N SER A 480 6.88 -13.24 8.63
CA SER A 480 6.32 -11.93 8.99
C SER A 480 5.61 -11.25 7.81
N ASN A 481 6.25 -11.27 6.65
CA ASN A 481 5.68 -10.68 5.43
C ASN A 481 4.47 -11.49 4.92
N SER A 482 4.48 -12.83 5.05
CA SER A 482 3.33 -13.66 4.68
C SER A 482 2.09 -13.36 5.54
N LEU A 483 2.27 -13.17 6.84
CA LEU A 483 1.19 -12.75 7.74
C LEU A 483 0.67 -11.34 7.41
N TYR A 484 1.57 -10.43 7.02
CA TYR A 484 1.20 -9.10 6.56
C TYR A 484 0.41 -9.16 5.23
N LEU A 485 0.83 -10.02 4.30
CA LEU A 485 0.12 -10.25 3.04
C LEU A 485 -1.28 -10.80 3.26
N LEU A 486 -1.45 -11.73 4.21
CA LEU A 486 -2.76 -12.25 4.57
C LEU A 486 -3.69 -11.15 5.10
N ASP A 487 -3.19 -10.26 5.99
CA ASP A 487 -3.96 -9.12 6.48
C ASP A 487 -4.39 -8.19 5.34
N VAL A 488 -3.46 -7.85 4.44
CA VAL A 488 -3.74 -7.04 3.24
C VAL A 488 -4.74 -7.73 2.33
N SER A 489 -4.60 -9.04 2.10
CA SER A 489 -5.45 -9.85 1.23
C SER A 489 -6.91 -9.85 1.69
N ILE A 490 -7.16 -10.14 2.97
CA ILE A 490 -8.52 -10.20 3.52
C ILE A 490 -9.20 -8.82 3.45
N ARG A 491 -8.44 -7.75 3.65
CA ARG A 491 -8.96 -6.39 3.49
C ARG A 491 -9.27 -6.06 2.03
N SER A 492 -8.40 -6.46 1.11
CA SER A 492 -8.59 -6.23 -0.33
C SER A 492 -9.71 -7.10 -0.91
N SER A 493 -9.97 -8.30 -0.38
CA SER A 493 -11.09 -9.14 -0.84
C SER A 493 -12.44 -8.48 -0.59
N THR A 494 -12.60 -7.68 0.50
CA THR A 494 -13.81 -6.89 0.73
C THR A 494 -14.04 -5.85 -0.37
N VAL A 495 -12.96 -5.30 -0.91
CA VAL A 495 -13.01 -4.29 -1.97
C VAL A 495 -13.34 -4.91 -3.31
N LEU A 496 -12.80 -6.10 -3.63
CA LEU A 496 -13.06 -6.79 -4.89
C LEU A 496 -14.52 -7.20 -5.06
N GLY A 497 -15.22 -7.50 -3.99
CA GLY A 497 -16.65 -7.78 -4.04
C GLY A 497 -17.50 -6.64 -4.61
N ILE A 498 -17.04 -5.40 -4.48
CA ILE A 498 -17.71 -4.22 -5.04
C ILE A 498 -17.73 -4.25 -6.58
N VAL A 499 -16.74 -4.86 -7.22
CA VAL A 499 -16.68 -5.01 -8.68
C VAL A 499 -17.18 -6.37 -9.18
N GLY A 500 -17.78 -7.16 -8.28
CA GLY A 500 -18.35 -8.46 -8.63
C GLY A 500 -17.41 -9.65 -8.42
N GLY A 501 -16.30 -9.43 -7.71
CA GLY A 501 -15.32 -10.45 -7.38
C GLY A 501 -15.67 -11.33 -6.17
N GLY A 502 -16.94 -11.42 -5.75
CA GLY A 502 -17.41 -12.25 -4.64
C GLY A 502 -17.26 -11.60 -3.25
N GLY A 503 -17.75 -12.29 -2.23
CA GLY A 503 -17.67 -11.89 -0.83
C GLY A 503 -18.58 -10.72 -0.43
N ILE A 504 -18.37 -10.24 0.79
CA ILE A 504 -19.22 -9.22 1.45
C ILE A 504 -19.22 -7.84 0.77
N GLY A 505 -18.26 -7.58 -0.13
CA GLY A 505 -18.16 -6.30 -0.84
C GLY A 505 -19.39 -5.99 -1.71
N PHE A 506 -20.05 -7.01 -2.24
CA PHE A 506 -21.26 -6.82 -3.01
C PHE A 506 -22.42 -6.34 -2.12
N ALA A 507 -22.57 -6.90 -0.93
CA ALA A 507 -23.56 -6.46 0.05
C ALA A 507 -23.29 -5.01 0.51
N LEU A 508 -22.03 -4.62 0.69
CA LEU A 508 -21.64 -3.23 0.98
C LEU A 508 -22.08 -2.28 -0.14
N LEU A 509 -21.82 -2.65 -1.40
CA LEU A 509 -22.23 -1.85 -2.55
C LEU A 509 -23.76 -1.72 -2.64
N GLN A 510 -24.48 -2.80 -2.42
CA GLN A 510 -25.96 -2.79 -2.39
C GLN A 510 -26.47 -1.92 -1.25
N GLY A 511 -25.94 -2.07 -0.03
CA GLY A 511 -26.31 -1.25 1.11
C GLY A 511 -26.12 0.24 0.83
N ALA A 512 -25.00 0.61 0.21
CA ALA A 512 -24.72 1.98 -0.19
C ALA A 512 -25.69 2.47 -1.29
N LYS A 513 -25.93 1.69 -2.35
CA LYS A 513 -26.83 2.07 -3.45
C LYS A 513 -28.29 2.20 -3.02
N LEU A 514 -28.75 1.28 -2.17
CA LEU A 514 -30.13 1.23 -1.68
C LEU A 514 -30.37 2.10 -0.44
N LEU A 515 -29.35 2.85 0.00
CA LEU A 515 -29.41 3.74 1.19
C LEU A 515 -29.77 3.00 2.48
N LYS A 516 -29.47 1.70 2.57
CA LYS A 516 -29.66 0.87 3.77
C LYS A 516 -28.53 1.14 4.77
N TRP A 517 -28.59 2.30 5.41
CA TRP A 517 -27.50 2.83 6.24
C TRP A 517 -27.13 1.93 7.43
N GLU A 518 -28.12 1.38 8.13
CA GLU A 518 -27.89 0.49 9.27
C GLU A 518 -27.20 -0.81 8.85
N MET A 519 -27.61 -1.38 7.70
CA MET A 519 -26.96 -2.53 7.09
C MET A 519 -25.50 -2.21 6.73
N LEU A 520 -25.27 -1.09 6.05
CA LEU A 520 -23.92 -0.67 5.69
C LEU A 520 -23.03 -0.51 6.94
N GLY A 521 -23.52 0.20 7.95
CA GLY A 521 -22.79 0.41 9.19
C GLY A 521 -22.53 -0.87 9.98
N GLY A 522 -23.52 -1.77 10.05
CA GLY A 522 -23.38 -3.08 10.69
C GLY A 522 -22.33 -3.95 10.01
N LEU A 523 -22.36 -4.05 8.68
CA LEU A 523 -21.36 -4.78 7.90
C LEU A 523 -19.96 -4.18 8.09
N LEU A 524 -19.83 -2.84 8.14
CA LEU A 524 -18.56 -2.17 8.42
C LEU A 524 -17.98 -2.51 9.78
N ILE A 525 -18.83 -2.55 10.81
CA ILE A 525 -18.39 -2.93 12.16
C ILE A 525 -17.89 -4.38 12.16
N ILE A 526 -18.58 -5.29 11.50
CA ILE A 526 -18.19 -6.71 11.44
C ILE A 526 -16.86 -6.87 10.69
N ILE A 527 -16.73 -6.23 9.53
CA ILE A 527 -15.47 -6.25 8.76
C ILE A 527 -14.32 -5.68 9.59
N PHE A 528 -14.55 -4.55 10.28
CA PHE A 528 -13.57 -3.98 11.18
C PHE A 528 -13.13 -4.99 12.27
N LEU A 529 -14.08 -5.66 12.91
CA LEU A 529 -13.80 -6.66 13.95
C LEU A 529 -13.00 -7.85 13.40
N ILE A 530 -13.33 -8.33 12.20
CA ILE A 530 -12.61 -9.42 11.54
C ILE A 530 -11.17 -9.00 11.22
N VAL A 531 -11.00 -7.87 10.53
CA VAL A 531 -9.67 -7.35 10.17
C VAL A 531 -8.82 -7.09 11.42
N TYR A 532 -9.40 -6.47 12.44
CA TYR A 532 -8.72 -6.20 13.70
C TYR A 532 -8.31 -7.48 14.43
N SER A 533 -9.18 -8.49 14.46
CA SER A 533 -8.88 -9.80 15.06
C SER A 533 -7.70 -10.49 14.35
N ILE A 534 -7.65 -10.40 13.02
CA ILE A 534 -6.56 -10.96 12.22
C ILE A 534 -5.25 -10.18 12.46
N GLU A 535 -5.31 -8.84 12.55
CA GLU A 535 -4.14 -8.00 12.88
C GLU A 535 -3.59 -8.34 14.27
N LEU A 536 -4.46 -8.53 15.27
CA LEU A 536 -4.06 -8.96 16.61
C LEU A 536 -3.41 -10.35 16.59
N LEU A 537 -4.01 -11.31 15.91
CA LEU A 537 -3.48 -12.67 15.76
C LEU A 537 -2.11 -12.64 15.06
N ALA A 538 -2.00 -11.95 13.94
CA ALA A 538 -0.73 -11.78 13.21
C ALA A 538 0.33 -11.09 14.07
N GLY A 539 -0.05 -10.09 14.86
CA GLY A 539 0.84 -9.41 15.80
C GLY A 539 1.32 -10.32 16.93
N TRP A 540 0.42 -11.16 17.48
CA TRP A 540 0.75 -12.14 18.49
C TRP A 540 1.72 -13.21 17.96
N VAL A 541 1.46 -13.72 16.76
CA VAL A 541 2.31 -14.72 16.09
C VAL A 541 3.70 -14.13 15.83
N ARG A 542 3.79 -12.92 15.27
CA ARG A 542 5.08 -12.24 15.02
C ARG A 542 5.93 -12.12 16.29
N LYS A 543 5.36 -11.66 17.41
CA LYS A 543 6.06 -11.52 18.68
C LYS A 543 6.57 -12.86 19.25
N ARG A 544 6.03 -13.98 18.82
CA ARG A 544 6.42 -15.31 19.29
C ARG A 544 7.44 -16.01 18.39
N ILE A 545 7.50 -15.61 17.12
CA ILE A 545 8.36 -16.22 16.10
C ILE A 545 9.66 -15.41 15.91
N ILE A 546 9.55 -14.07 15.99
CA ILE A 546 10.66 -13.12 15.88
C ILE A 546 11.04 -12.61 17.26
#